data_be09216d5878798355e3703d40af1fea
#
_entry.id   be09216d5878798355e3703d40af1fea
#
_cell.length_a   1.000
_cell.length_b   1.000
_cell.length_c   1.000
_cell.angle_alpha   90.00
_cell.angle_beta   90.00
_cell.angle_gamma   90.00
#
_symmetry.space_group_name_H-M   'P 1'
#
loop_
_entity.id
_entity.type
_entity.pdbx_description
1 polymer ?
#
loop_
_entity_poly.entity_id
_entity_poly.type
_entity_poly.pdbx_seq_one_letter_code
_entity_poly.pdbx_strand_id
1 'polypeptide(L)'
;MDTQHFDGVLVIGGGLAGLSAALAAAPRRVRLVSPAPLGEACSSSWAQGGVAAALSPEDSPALHAADTVAAGAGLVDPGRAALLAAEGPGAVRRLASFGAPFDRDRQGDFLLSREAAHGRARVARVGGDRAGQAIMAAVIGRVRRSAHVEVLEGWRLSGL
;
A
#
# COMPACT_ATOMS: atom_id res chain seq x y z
N MET A 1 -1.66 26.88 -25.22
CA MET A 1 -1.79 25.84 -24.13
C MET A 1 -2.44 26.53 -22.95
N ASP A 2 -3.57 26.02 -22.50
CA ASP A 2 -4.21 26.60 -21.32
C ASP A 2 -3.44 26.15 -20.08
N THR A 3 -2.90 27.11 -19.34
CA THR A 3 -2.22 26.86 -18.07
C THR A 3 -3.23 26.90 -16.95
N GLN A 4 -3.33 25.80 -16.19
CA GLN A 4 -4.16 25.74 -14.99
C GLN A 4 -3.28 25.84 -13.75
N HIS A 5 -3.55 26.81 -12.91
CA HIS A 5 -2.95 26.89 -11.59
C HIS A 5 -3.75 26.01 -10.61
N PHE A 6 -3.06 25.17 -9.84
CA PHE A 6 -3.66 24.33 -8.80
C PHE A 6 -2.97 24.59 -7.45
N ASP A 7 -3.73 25.10 -6.51
CA ASP A 7 -3.26 25.28 -5.13
C ASP A 7 -3.56 24.02 -4.31
N GLY A 8 -2.56 23.15 -4.15
CA GLY A 8 -2.70 21.86 -3.50
C GLY A 8 -1.50 20.95 -3.73
N VAL A 9 -1.71 19.67 -3.48
CA VAL A 9 -0.72 18.61 -3.71
C VAL A 9 -1.02 17.91 -5.03
N LEU A 10 -0.05 17.89 -5.95
CA LEU A 10 -0.12 17.09 -7.16
C LEU A 10 0.49 15.72 -6.89
N VAL A 11 -0.32 14.66 -7.02
CA VAL A 11 0.12 13.26 -6.93
C VAL A 11 0.12 12.65 -8.33
N ILE A 12 1.25 12.10 -8.73
CA ILE A 12 1.43 11.49 -10.05
C ILE A 12 1.58 9.99 -9.90
N GLY A 13 0.60 9.24 -10.40
CA GLY A 13 0.54 7.79 -10.37
C GLY A 13 -0.61 7.23 -9.54
N GLY A 14 -1.42 6.36 -10.18
CA GLY A 14 -2.62 5.74 -9.60
C GLY A 14 -2.38 4.38 -8.92
N GLY A 15 -1.13 4.03 -8.58
CA GLY A 15 -0.81 2.84 -7.80
C GLY A 15 -1.01 3.04 -6.29
N LEU A 16 -0.80 1.99 -5.50
CA LEU A 16 -1.04 1.99 -4.05
C LEU A 16 -0.32 3.14 -3.33
N ALA A 17 0.92 3.44 -3.71
CA ALA A 17 1.69 4.52 -3.11
C ALA A 17 1.05 5.90 -3.36
N GLY A 18 0.67 6.21 -4.60
CA GLY A 18 0.02 7.47 -4.96
C GLY A 18 -1.35 7.62 -4.29
N LEU A 19 -2.16 6.57 -4.30
CA LEU A 19 -3.47 6.57 -3.62
C LEU A 19 -3.32 6.79 -2.11
N SER A 20 -2.33 6.14 -1.49
CA SER A 20 -2.04 6.32 -0.05
C SER A 20 -1.56 7.72 0.27
N ALA A 21 -0.67 8.29 -0.56
CA ALA A 21 -0.20 9.66 -0.42
C ALA A 21 -1.35 10.67 -0.56
N ALA A 22 -2.24 10.47 -1.54
CA ALA A 22 -3.41 11.32 -1.74
C ALA A 22 -4.33 11.33 -0.51
N LEU A 23 -4.59 10.16 0.09
CA LEU A 23 -5.39 10.06 1.31
C LEU A 23 -4.71 10.68 2.52
N ALA A 24 -3.39 10.51 2.64
CA ALA A 24 -2.61 11.05 3.76
C ALA A 24 -2.45 12.58 3.71
N ALA A 25 -2.63 13.20 2.55
CA ALA A 25 -2.50 14.65 2.38
C ALA A 25 -3.68 15.46 2.95
N ALA A 26 -4.77 14.80 3.38
CA ALA A 26 -5.89 15.51 4.01
C ALA A 26 -5.43 16.42 5.18
N PRO A 27 -6.02 17.59 5.37
CA PRO A 27 -7.15 18.16 4.63
C PRO A 27 -6.76 18.94 3.35
N ARG A 28 -5.49 18.91 2.93
CA ARG A 28 -5.02 19.63 1.73
C ARG A 28 -5.72 19.09 0.49
N ARG A 29 -6.06 19.99 -0.44
CA ARG A 29 -6.57 19.59 -1.75
C ARG A 29 -5.52 18.78 -2.50
N VAL A 30 -5.95 17.70 -3.13
CA VAL A 30 -5.08 16.82 -3.92
C VAL A 30 -5.64 16.71 -5.34
N ARG A 31 -4.76 16.80 -6.32
CA ARG A 31 -5.03 16.40 -7.70
C ARG A 31 -4.18 15.17 -8.01
N LEU A 32 -4.85 14.03 -8.22
CA LEU A 32 -4.20 12.75 -8.53
C LEU A 32 -4.31 12.48 -10.03
N VAL A 33 -3.17 12.31 -10.69
CA VAL A 33 -3.06 12.08 -12.14
C VAL A 33 -2.70 10.63 -12.40
N SER A 34 -3.46 9.97 -13.27
CA SER A 34 -3.21 8.58 -13.70
C SER A 34 -3.34 8.45 -15.22
N PRO A 35 -2.43 7.71 -15.90
CA PRO A 35 -2.46 7.52 -17.34
C PRO A 35 -3.62 6.63 -17.84
N ALA A 36 -4.23 5.88 -16.94
CA ALA A 36 -5.36 4.98 -17.18
C ALA A 36 -6.34 5.04 -15.99
N PRO A 37 -7.51 4.38 -16.06
CA PRO A 37 -8.38 4.19 -14.93
C PRO A 37 -7.62 3.64 -13.72
N LEU A 38 -7.99 4.10 -12.51
CA LEU A 38 -7.31 3.68 -11.28
C LEU A 38 -7.35 2.15 -11.13
N GLY A 39 -6.19 1.57 -10.88
CA GLY A 39 -6.04 0.11 -10.72
C GLY A 39 -5.69 -0.64 -12.00
N GLU A 40 -5.77 -0.04 -13.19
CA GLU A 40 -5.48 -0.74 -14.45
C GLU A 40 -4.01 -0.66 -14.88
N ALA A 41 -3.39 0.52 -14.84
CA ALA A 41 -2.01 0.72 -15.28
C ALA A 41 -1.03 0.77 -14.10
N CYS A 42 -1.10 -0.16 -13.15
CA CYS A 42 -0.19 -0.20 -12.02
C CYS A 42 0.15 -1.64 -11.61
N SER A 43 1.40 -1.85 -11.18
CA SER A 43 1.87 -3.14 -10.68
C SER A 43 1.17 -3.57 -9.38
N SER A 44 0.65 -2.63 -8.60
CA SER A 44 -0.03 -2.91 -7.33
C SER A 44 -1.23 -3.84 -7.48
N SER A 45 -1.96 -3.76 -8.61
CA SER A 45 -3.11 -4.62 -8.88
C SER A 45 -2.73 -6.07 -9.21
N TRP A 46 -1.48 -6.32 -9.57
CA TRP A 46 -0.96 -7.65 -9.94
C TRP A 46 -0.26 -8.35 -8.78
N ALA A 47 -0.12 -7.70 -7.63
CA ALA A 47 0.51 -8.31 -6.45
C ALA A 47 -0.30 -9.51 -5.96
N GLN A 48 0.40 -10.61 -5.70
CA GLN A 48 -0.15 -11.89 -5.22
C GLN A 48 0.20 -12.09 -3.74
N GLY A 49 -0.33 -13.16 -3.17
CA GLY A 49 0.00 -13.61 -1.81
C GLY A 49 -0.63 -12.75 -0.73
N GLY A 50 0.04 -11.71 -0.31
CA GLY A 50 -0.40 -10.86 0.79
C GLY A 50 0.58 -9.72 1.10
N VAL A 51 0.47 -9.16 2.30
CA VAL A 51 1.34 -8.08 2.77
C VAL A 51 2.06 -8.50 4.05
N ALA A 52 3.40 -8.49 4.01
CA ALA A 52 4.22 -8.84 5.17
C ALA A 52 4.24 -7.69 6.20
N ALA A 53 3.89 -8.01 7.45
CA ALA A 53 4.01 -7.10 8.59
C ALA A 53 4.02 -7.89 9.91
N ALA A 54 4.72 -7.38 10.92
CA ALA A 54 4.77 -8.00 12.24
C ALA A 54 3.45 -7.74 13.00
N LEU A 55 2.44 -8.57 12.73
CA LEU A 55 1.07 -8.44 13.27
C LEU A 55 0.78 -9.40 14.42
N SER A 56 1.57 -10.46 14.57
CA SER A 56 1.46 -11.44 15.65
C SER A 56 2.19 -10.98 16.91
N PRO A 57 1.71 -11.32 18.12
CA PRO A 57 2.45 -11.09 19.37
C PRO A 57 3.82 -11.76 19.43
N GLU A 58 4.03 -12.83 18.66
CA GLU A 58 5.29 -13.58 18.59
C GLU A 58 6.30 -12.99 17.60
N ASP A 59 5.92 -11.95 16.88
CA ASP A 59 6.75 -11.27 15.89
C ASP A 59 7.05 -9.81 16.30
N SER A 60 8.05 -9.22 15.69
CA SER A 60 8.38 -7.82 15.90
C SER A 60 8.89 -7.14 14.62
N PRO A 61 8.78 -5.81 14.53
CA PRO A 61 9.41 -5.06 13.45
C PRO A 61 10.92 -5.32 13.33
N ALA A 62 11.61 -5.51 14.45
CA ALA A 62 13.04 -5.80 14.45
C ALA A 62 13.35 -7.16 13.80
N LEU A 63 12.58 -8.20 14.10
CA LEU A 63 12.72 -9.51 13.46
C LEU A 63 12.39 -9.44 11.96
N HIS A 64 11.36 -8.68 11.59
CA HIS A 64 11.02 -8.47 10.19
C HIS A 64 12.15 -7.75 9.42
N ALA A 65 12.70 -6.69 9.99
CA ALA A 65 13.82 -5.97 9.40
C ALA A 65 15.06 -6.86 9.23
N ALA A 66 15.38 -7.68 10.26
CA ALA A 66 16.50 -8.60 10.19
C ALA A 66 16.36 -9.64 9.06
N ASP A 67 15.17 -10.25 8.92
CA ASP A 67 14.89 -11.16 7.81
C ASP A 67 15.03 -10.46 6.45
N THR A 68 14.55 -9.21 6.32
CA THR A 68 14.64 -8.41 5.10
C THR A 68 16.11 -8.13 4.71
N VAL A 69 16.93 -7.75 5.67
CA VAL A 69 18.38 -7.51 5.45
C VAL A 69 19.09 -8.80 5.04
N ALA A 70 18.79 -9.91 5.73
CA ALA A 70 19.37 -11.21 5.42
C ALA A 70 19.02 -11.68 4.00
N ALA A 71 17.74 -11.58 3.63
CA ALA A 71 17.27 -11.96 2.30
C ALA A 71 17.87 -11.09 1.18
N GLY A 72 18.16 -9.84 1.48
CA GLY A 72 18.71 -8.89 0.52
C GLY A 72 20.19 -9.05 0.21
N ALA A 73 20.92 -9.96 0.90
CA ALA A 73 22.29 -10.36 0.60
C ALA A 73 23.27 -9.18 0.35
N GLY A 74 23.15 -8.13 1.16
CA GLY A 74 24.00 -6.93 1.09
C GLY A 74 23.45 -5.79 0.21
N LEU A 75 22.32 -5.96 -0.48
CA LEU A 75 21.70 -4.91 -1.30
C LEU A 75 20.70 -4.05 -0.51
N VAL A 76 20.29 -4.46 0.68
CA VAL A 76 19.27 -3.77 1.49
C VAL A 76 19.93 -2.70 2.37
N ASP A 77 19.38 -1.50 2.37
CA ASP A 77 19.66 -0.48 3.38
C ASP A 77 18.97 -0.87 4.70
N PRO A 78 19.74 -1.16 5.78
CA PRO A 78 19.16 -1.61 7.04
C PRO A 78 18.24 -0.56 7.70
N GLY A 79 18.55 0.72 7.53
CA GLY A 79 17.73 1.81 8.08
C GLY A 79 16.36 1.90 7.41
N ARG A 80 16.32 1.70 6.10
CA ARG A 80 15.05 1.64 5.36
C ARG A 80 14.26 0.39 5.67
N ALA A 81 14.92 -0.77 5.80
CA ALA A 81 14.26 -2.00 6.24
C ALA A 81 13.63 -1.84 7.63
N ALA A 82 14.35 -1.24 8.57
CA ALA A 82 13.85 -0.98 9.92
C ALA A 82 12.62 -0.03 9.90
N LEU A 83 12.68 1.05 9.12
CA LEU A 83 11.57 2.00 8.96
C LEU A 83 10.32 1.30 8.40
N LEU A 84 10.45 0.58 7.29
CA LEU A 84 9.35 -0.13 6.65
C LEU A 84 8.74 -1.18 7.58
N ALA A 85 9.58 -1.94 8.27
CA ALA A 85 9.13 -2.95 9.21
C ALA A 85 8.37 -2.34 10.41
N ALA A 86 8.85 -1.20 10.93
CA ALA A 86 8.20 -0.48 12.04
C ALA A 86 6.81 0.06 11.64
N GLU A 87 6.67 0.58 10.42
CA GLU A 87 5.41 1.16 9.94
C GLU A 87 4.43 0.12 9.38
N GLY A 88 4.92 -1.05 9.00
CA GLY A 88 4.16 -2.11 8.35
C GLY A 88 2.85 -2.49 9.07
N PRO A 89 2.86 -2.78 10.38
CA PRO A 89 1.65 -3.13 11.11
C PRO A 89 0.57 -2.04 11.07
N GLY A 90 0.97 -0.78 11.20
CA GLY A 90 0.07 0.37 11.08
C GLY A 90 -0.51 0.52 9.68
N ALA A 91 0.31 0.30 8.66
CA ALA A 91 -0.11 0.36 7.25
C ALA A 91 -1.15 -0.72 6.92
N VAL A 92 -0.93 -1.98 7.33
CA VAL A 92 -1.89 -3.08 7.12
C VAL A 92 -3.22 -2.80 7.82
N ARG A 93 -3.20 -2.33 9.06
CA ARG A 93 -4.43 -1.95 9.79
C ARG A 93 -5.17 -0.81 9.09
N ARG A 94 -4.46 0.19 8.54
CA ARG A 94 -5.07 1.26 7.73
C ARG A 94 -5.74 0.71 6.48
N LEU A 95 -5.09 -0.17 5.73
CA LEU A 95 -5.69 -0.81 4.56
C LEU A 95 -6.96 -1.58 4.95
N ALA A 96 -6.93 -2.32 6.05
CA ALA A 96 -8.12 -3.00 6.58
C ALA A 96 -9.25 -2.01 6.93
N SER A 97 -8.92 -0.86 7.53
CA SER A 97 -9.92 0.19 7.84
C SER A 97 -10.52 0.85 6.59
N PHE A 98 -9.83 0.79 5.46
CA PHE A 98 -10.37 1.24 4.16
C PHE A 98 -11.28 0.19 3.50
N GLY A 99 -11.37 -1.01 4.10
CA GLY A 99 -12.18 -2.12 3.61
C GLY A 99 -11.40 -3.18 2.81
N ALA A 100 -10.07 -3.17 2.87
CA ALA A 100 -9.29 -4.28 2.28
C ALA A 100 -9.64 -5.59 2.99
N PRO A 101 -10.06 -6.64 2.25
CA PRO A 101 -10.66 -7.84 2.83
C PRO A 101 -9.58 -8.86 3.25
N PHE A 102 -8.76 -8.47 4.22
CA PHE A 102 -7.78 -9.39 4.80
C PHE A 102 -8.48 -10.57 5.48
N ASP A 103 -7.94 -11.76 5.25
CA ASP A 103 -8.42 -12.98 5.88
C ASP A 103 -8.26 -12.87 7.42
N ARG A 104 -9.27 -13.38 8.14
CA ARG A 104 -9.32 -13.35 9.60
C ARG A 104 -9.56 -14.76 10.14
N ASP A 105 -9.02 -15.03 11.30
CA ASP A 105 -9.34 -16.22 12.06
C ASP A 105 -10.69 -16.06 12.83
N ARG A 106 -11.05 -17.08 13.63
CA ARG A 106 -12.30 -17.09 14.40
C ARG A 106 -12.32 -16.05 15.52
N GLN A 107 -11.17 -15.57 15.95
CA GLN A 107 -10.99 -14.54 16.97
C GLN A 107 -11.02 -13.12 16.36
N GLY A 108 -10.94 -13.00 15.03
CA GLY A 108 -10.93 -11.73 14.31
C GLY A 108 -9.51 -11.21 14.05
N ASP A 109 -8.48 -11.96 14.39
CA ASP A 109 -7.10 -11.62 14.12
C ASP A 109 -6.72 -11.89 12.67
N PHE A 110 -5.66 -11.23 12.18
CA PHE A 110 -5.18 -11.45 10.82
C PHE A 110 -4.69 -12.89 10.63
N LEU A 111 -5.18 -13.56 9.60
CA LEU A 111 -4.66 -14.86 9.21
C LEU A 111 -3.32 -14.67 8.49
N LEU A 112 -2.26 -15.17 9.12
CA LEU A 112 -0.89 -14.98 8.66
C LEU A 112 -0.33 -16.26 8.07
N SER A 113 0.39 -16.14 6.95
CA SER A 113 1.21 -17.21 6.40
C SER A 113 2.69 -16.92 6.55
N ARG A 114 3.48 -17.99 6.55
CA ARG A 114 4.94 -17.92 6.49
C ARG A 114 5.37 -18.23 5.07
N GLU A 115 6.10 -17.30 4.48
CA GLU A 115 6.71 -17.49 3.17
C GLU A 115 8.24 -17.59 3.29
N ALA A 116 8.89 -17.99 2.20
CA ALA A 116 10.35 -18.07 2.15
C ALA A 116 11.01 -16.75 2.58
N ALA A 117 12.18 -16.82 3.19
CA ALA A 117 12.92 -15.72 3.76
C ALA A 117 12.31 -15.07 5.03
N HIS A 118 11.13 -15.47 5.46
CA HIS A 118 10.55 -15.02 6.72
C HIS A 118 10.77 -16.02 7.87
N GLY A 119 11.36 -15.57 8.96
CA GLY A 119 11.54 -16.37 10.19
C GLY A 119 10.23 -16.63 10.94
N ARG A 120 9.19 -15.82 10.69
CA ARG A 120 7.87 -15.87 11.34
C ARG A 120 6.74 -15.84 10.31
N ALA A 121 5.54 -16.29 10.73
CA ALA A 121 4.32 -16.08 9.97
C ALA A 121 3.92 -14.60 10.10
N ARG A 122 4.03 -13.83 9.02
CA ARG A 122 3.74 -12.40 9.02
C ARG A 122 3.07 -11.88 7.75
N VAL A 123 2.82 -12.73 6.78
CA VAL A 123 2.16 -12.32 5.54
C VAL A 123 0.66 -12.34 5.74
N ALA A 124 0.05 -11.17 5.90
CA ALA A 124 -1.40 -11.02 6.01
C ALA A 124 -2.04 -11.34 4.66
N ARG A 125 -2.87 -12.38 4.65
CA ARG A 125 -3.48 -12.95 3.43
C ARG A 125 -4.72 -12.19 3.01
N VAL A 126 -5.00 -12.23 1.72
CA VAL A 126 -6.25 -11.70 1.13
C VAL A 126 -6.74 -12.70 0.08
N GLY A 127 -7.71 -13.54 0.41
CA GLY A 127 -8.48 -14.36 -0.52
C GLY A 127 -7.67 -15.11 -1.61
N GLY A 128 -6.55 -15.77 -1.28
CA GLY A 128 -5.65 -16.42 -2.24
C GLY A 128 -4.73 -15.42 -2.98
N ASP A 129 -4.58 -15.57 -4.31
CA ASP A 129 -3.59 -14.82 -5.12
C ASP A 129 -4.10 -13.47 -5.68
N ARG A 130 -5.07 -12.84 -5.01
CA ARG A 130 -5.69 -11.59 -5.48
C ARG A 130 -5.48 -10.42 -4.52
N ALA A 131 -4.47 -10.49 -3.68
CA ALA A 131 -4.23 -9.47 -2.64
C ALA A 131 -4.14 -8.06 -3.24
N GLY A 132 -3.34 -7.87 -4.28
CA GLY A 132 -3.19 -6.56 -4.93
C GLY A 132 -4.49 -6.01 -5.46
N GLN A 133 -5.25 -6.81 -6.20
CA GLN A 133 -6.53 -6.38 -6.78
C GLN A 133 -7.53 -5.98 -5.70
N ALA A 134 -7.66 -6.78 -4.64
CA ALA A 134 -8.61 -6.52 -3.56
C ALA A 134 -8.24 -5.31 -2.71
N ILE A 135 -6.95 -5.15 -2.37
CA ILE A 135 -6.43 -3.98 -1.67
C ILE A 135 -6.62 -2.72 -2.50
N MET A 136 -6.27 -2.75 -3.79
CA MET A 136 -6.44 -1.62 -4.69
C MET A 136 -7.91 -1.21 -4.80
N ALA A 137 -8.84 -2.16 -4.95
CA ALA A 137 -10.27 -1.85 -5.00
C ALA A 137 -10.76 -1.11 -3.74
N ALA A 138 -10.33 -1.53 -2.56
CA ALA A 138 -10.67 -0.88 -1.29
C ALA A 138 -10.12 0.55 -1.21
N VAL A 139 -8.84 0.74 -1.57
CA VAL A 139 -8.18 2.05 -1.51
C VAL A 139 -8.74 3.01 -2.57
N ILE A 140 -8.99 2.54 -3.80
CA ILE A 140 -9.65 3.31 -4.86
C ILE A 140 -11.03 3.76 -4.40
N GLY A 141 -11.82 2.85 -3.83
CA GLY A 141 -13.12 3.19 -3.26
C GLY A 141 -13.03 4.26 -2.18
N ARG A 142 -12.00 4.22 -1.33
CA ARG A 142 -11.74 5.25 -0.31
C ARG A 142 -11.38 6.59 -0.94
N VAL A 143 -10.47 6.61 -1.93
CA VAL A 143 -10.07 7.82 -2.66
C VAL A 143 -11.27 8.49 -3.32
N ARG A 144 -12.09 7.73 -4.06
CA ARG A 144 -13.28 8.26 -4.76
C ARG A 144 -14.32 8.87 -3.83
N ARG A 145 -14.36 8.46 -2.55
CA ARG A 145 -15.22 9.05 -1.52
C ARG A 145 -14.59 10.22 -0.76
N SER A 146 -13.33 10.57 -1.06
CA SER A 146 -12.60 11.61 -0.35
C SER A 146 -12.75 12.96 -1.05
N ALA A 147 -13.51 13.88 -0.49
CA ALA A 147 -13.85 15.18 -1.09
C ALA A 147 -12.64 16.08 -1.39
N HIS A 148 -11.49 15.86 -0.72
CA HIS A 148 -10.26 16.62 -0.95
C HIS A 148 -9.44 16.10 -2.12
N VAL A 149 -9.80 14.96 -2.74
CA VAL A 149 -9.06 14.35 -3.85
C VAL A 149 -9.84 14.48 -5.16
N GLU A 150 -9.27 15.19 -6.12
CA GLU A 150 -9.70 15.24 -7.52
C GLU A 150 -8.87 14.23 -8.31
N VAL A 151 -9.52 13.32 -9.04
CA VAL A 151 -8.84 12.28 -9.85
C VAL A 151 -8.94 12.62 -11.34
N LEU A 152 -7.79 12.69 -12.00
CA LEU A 152 -7.66 12.89 -13.45
C LEU A 152 -7.13 11.61 -14.08
N GLU A 153 -8.03 10.78 -14.58
CA GLU A 153 -7.72 9.56 -15.34
C GLU A 153 -7.48 9.90 -16.82
N GLY A 154 -6.62 9.11 -17.48
CA GLY A 154 -6.23 9.34 -18.88
C GLY A 154 -5.20 10.45 -19.08
N TRP A 155 -4.65 11.01 -18.01
CA TRP A 155 -3.65 12.06 -18.04
C TRP A 155 -2.25 11.52 -17.81
N ARG A 156 -1.30 12.00 -18.62
CA ARG A 156 0.09 11.57 -18.54
C ARG A 156 1.01 12.78 -18.33
N LEU A 157 1.95 12.64 -17.41
CA LEU A 157 3.01 13.64 -17.23
C LEU A 157 3.99 13.57 -18.41
N SER A 158 4.30 14.71 -19.01
CA SER A 158 5.28 14.83 -20.12
C SER A 158 6.61 15.46 -19.67
N GLY A 159 6.66 16.08 -18.50
CA GLY A 159 7.86 16.71 -17.93
C GLY A 159 7.55 17.37 -16.58
N LEU A 160 8.61 17.63 -15.81
CA LEU A 160 8.62 18.44 -14.58
C LEU A 160 9.45 19.67 -14.83
#